data_543cbbbb3d984e4fdadae88828a36ed9
#
_entry.id   543cbbbb3d984e4fdadae88828a36ed9
#
_cell.length_a   1.000
_cell.length_b   1.000
_cell.length_c   1.000
_cell.angle_alpha   90.00
_cell.angle_beta   90.00
_cell.angle_gamma   90.00
#
_symmetry.space_group_name_H-M   'P 1'
#
loop_
_entity.id
_entity.type
_entity.pdbx_description
1 polymer ?
#
loop_
_entity_poly.entity_id
_entity_poly.type
_entity_poly.pdbx_seq_one_letter_code
_entity_poly.pdbx_strand_id
1 'polypeptide(L)'
;NIIRTLSYHTSKLYNIVNYSINKGENKPLYTKLDEQFRNNWHCDFLHSHNRQHCLKLLAQNWKSYFRSLNDYKKNPSKYKGIPKSPKYKYLDSNPNEIIFTNYAIRIKNGNLLLSLSKKMKSMYKVDNLKFELSDKVQSFINMDSIQQVKIKRESVSNRWYLIVVYNKECKENNGDNVMSIDPGLDNLAAITFKDSNKNYLINGKPLKSKNAYYNKEIARLSSIRMKQVGSKKFKNTNRIKSLRIDRRNY
;
A
#
# COMPACT_ATOMS: atom_id res chain seq x y z
N ASN A 1 -4.93 19.19 -4.43
CA ASN A 1 -6.08 19.01 -3.53
C ASN A 1 -6.94 17.77 -3.84
N ILE A 2 -7.21 17.43 -5.13
CA ILE A 2 -8.07 16.29 -5.55
C ILE A 2 -7.66 14.98 -4.87
N ILE A 3 -6.38 14.60 -4.94
CA ILE A 3 -5.87 13.37 -4.33
C ILE A 3 -6.11 13.33 -2.81
N ARG A 4 -5.94 14.46 -2.13
CA ARG A 4 -6.20 14.55 -0.68
C ARG A 4 -7.68 14.34 -0.35
N THR A 5 -8.57 14.92 -1.14
CA THR A 5 -10.03 14.74 -0.98
C THR A 5 -10.42 13.28 -1.23
N LEU A 6 -9.95 12.67 -2.32
CA LEU A 6 -10.18 11.24 -2.58
C LEU A 6 -9.67 10.37 -1.42
N SER A 7 -8.46 10.63 -0.95
CA SER A 7 -7.85 9.90 0.17
C SER A 7 -8.65 10.07 1.47
N TYR A 8 -9.14 11.28 1.73
CA TYR A 8 -10.00 11.57 2.88
C TYR A 8 -11.26 10.71 2.84
N HIS A 9 -12.03 10.79 1.76
CA HIS A 9 -13.31 10.10 1.65
C HIS A 9 -13.14 8.57 1.62
N THR A 10 -12.10 8.05 0.96
CA THR A 10 -11.78 6.62 0.97
C THR A 10 -11.44 6.14 2.38
N SER A 11 -10.63 6.90 3.13
CA SER A 11 -10.24 6.54 4.49
C SER A 11 -11.41 6.63 5.47
N LYS A 12 -12.27 7.64 5.31
CA LYS A 12 -13.48 7.78 6.15
C LYS A 12 -14.47 6.66 5.89
N LEU A 13 -14.74 6.33 4.62
CA LEU A 13 -15.59 5.19 4.27
C LEU A 13 -15.06 3.90 4.89
N TYR A 14 -13.75 3.62 4.70
CA TYR A 14 -13.10 2.46 5.32
C TYR A 14 -13.34 2.42 6.84
N ASN A 15 -13.16 3.54 7.53
CA ASN A 15 -13.27 3.61 8.99
C ASN A 15 -14.71 3.44 9.49
N ILE A 16 -15.68 4.04 8.80
CA ILE A 16 -17.11 3.91 9.15
C ILE A 16 -17.53 2.44 9.04
N VAL A 17 -17.20 1.80 7.93
CA VAL A 17 -17.55 0.38 7.70
C VAL A 17 -16.77 -0.53 8.64
N ASN A 18 -15.49 -0.24 8.91
CA ASN A 18 -14.71 -1.00 9.89
C ASN A 18 -15.30 -0.90 11.31
N TYR A 19 -15.79 0.27 11.68
CA TYR A 19 -16.45 0.48 12.96
C TYR A 19 -17.72 -0.37 13.08
N SER A 20 -18.58 -0.36 12.07
CA SER A 20 -19.83 -1.14 12.08
C SER A 20 -19.58 -2.65 12.19
N ILE A 21 -18.52 -3.16 11.52
CA ILE A 21 -18.12 -4.58 11.65
C ILE A 21 -17.57 -4.86 13.04
N ASN A 22 -16.74 -3.98 13.61
CA ASN A 22 -16.21 -4.13 14.97
C ASN A 22 -17.32 -4.16 16.03
N LYS A 23 -18.40 -3.43 15.82
CA LYS A 23 -19.58 -3.42 16.69
C LYS A 23 -20.50 -4.63 16.51
N GLY A 24 -20.25 -5.47 15.51
CA GLY A 24 -21.09 -6.61 15.18
C GLY A 24 -22.38 -6.26 14.40
N GLU A 25 -22.53 -4.99 13.99
CA GLU A 25 -23.70 -4.52 13.23
C GLU A 25 -23.70 -5.09 11.80
N ASN A 26 -22.51 -5.40 11.26
CA ASN A 26 -22.33 -5.88 9.89
C ASN A 26 -21.39 -7.07 9.80
N LYS A 27 -21.72 -8.00 8.90
CA LYS A 27 -20.80 -9.08 8.50
C LYS A 27 -19.81 -8.56 7.45
N PRO A 28 -18.52 -8.95 7.50
CA PRO A 28 -17.49 -8.51 6.55
C PRO A 28 -17.61 -9.24 5.21
N LEU A 29 -18.78 -9.20 4.60
CA LEU A 29 -19.06 -9.73 3.28
C LEU A 29 -19.24 -8.57 2.31
N TYR A 30 -18.39 -8.50 1.27
CA TYR A 30 -18.35 -7.37 0.34
C TYR A 30 -19.74 -6.99 -0.22
N THR A 31 -20.53 -7.95 -0.66
CA THR A 31 -21.87 -7.71 -1.25
C THR A 31 -22.81 -6.99 -0.27
N LYS A 32 -22.83 -7.44 0.97
CA LYS A 32 -23.65 -6.83 2.03
C LYS A 32 -23.14 -5.43 2.40
N LEU A 33 -21.81 -5.26 2.48
CA LEU A 33 -21.21 -3.95 2.76
C LEU A 33 -21.48 -2.96 1.62
N ASP A 34 -21.39 -3.39 0.35
CA ASP A 34 -21.70 -2.51 -0.79
C ASP A 34 -23.18 -2.12 -0.81
N GLU A 35 -24.07 -3.04 -0.57
CA GLU A 35 -25.51 -2.79 -0.49
C GLU A 35 -25.85 -1.74 0.58
N GLN A 36 -25.30 -1.90 1.79
CA GLN A 36 -25.60 -1.06 2.92
C GLN A 36 -24.96 0.31 2.87
N PHE A 37 -23.71 0.40 2.39
CA PHE A 37 -22.93 1.64 2.42
C PHE A 37 -22.84 2.38 1.08
N ARG A 38 -23.48 1.89 -0.01
CA ARG A 38 -23.42 2.55 -1.32
C ARG A 38 -23.95 3.97 -1.32
N ASN A 39 -24.91 4.28 -0.47
CA ASN A 39 -25.54 5.60 -0.35
C ASN A 39 -24.90 6.44 0.78
N ASN A 40 -23.78 6.01 1.36
CA ASN A 40 -23.07 6.81 2.32
C ASN A 40 -22.51 8.09 1.67
N TRP A 41 -22.65 9.23 2.33
CA TRP A 41 -22.21 10.54 1.83
C TRP A 41 -20.76 10.57 1.30
N HIS A 42 -19.84 9.82 1.90
CA HIS A 42 -18.47 9.72 1.41
C HIS A 42 -18.37 9.07 0.03
N CYS A 43 -19.33 8.23 -0.35
CA CYS A 43 -19.36 7.56 -1.64
C CYS A 43 -19.60 8.52 -2.81
N ASP A 44 -20.26 9.66 -2.59
CA ASP A 44 -20.51 10.68 -3.64
C ASP A 44 -19.20 11.23 -4.21
N PHE A 45 -18.14 11.28 -3.41
CA PHE A 45 -16.82 11.77 -3.79
C PHE A 45 -15.95 10.71 -4.45
N LEU A 46 -16.37 9.46 -4.43
CA LEU A 46 -15.60 8.34 -4.95
C LEU A 46 -16.23 7.82 -6.25
N HIS A 47 -15.39 7.55 -7.25
CA HIS A 47 -15.83 6.76 -8.38
C HIS A 47 -16.27 5.38 -7.88
N SER A 48 -17.26 4.75 -8.51
CA SER A 48 -17.82 3.45 -8.08
C SER A 48 -16.75 2.40 -7.83
N HIS A 49 -15.73 2.34 -8.68
CA HIS A 49 -14.61 1.42 -8.53
C HIS A 49 -13.75 1.69 -7.28
N ASN A 50 -13.50 2.96 -6.95
CA ASN A 50 -12.77 3.30 -5.71
C ASN A 50 -13.54 2.85 -4.47
N ARG A 51 -14.86 3.11 -4.44
CA ARG A 51 -15.74 2.66 -3.36
C ARG A 51 -15.71 1.13 -3.22
N GLN A 52 -15.97 0.42 -4.32
CA GLN A 52 -15.99 -1.03 -4.33
C GLN A 52 -14.67 -1.64 -3.86
N HIS A 53 -13.53 -1.12 -4.34
CA HIS A 53 -12.22 -1.59 -3.90
C HIS A 53 -11.93 -1.31 -2.42
N CYS A 54 -12.37 -0.17 -1.90
CA CYS A 54 -12.27 0.14 -0.48
C CYS A 54 -12.99 -0.92 0.37
N LEU A 55 -14.22 -1.27 -0.01
CA LEU A 55 -15.03 -2.27 0.69
C LEU A 55 -14.50 -3.69 0.51
N LYS A 56 -14.04 -4.07 -0.69
CA LYS A 56 -13.40 -5.37 -0.96
C LYS A 56 -12.14 -5.56 -0.12
N LEU A 57 -11.29 -4.53 -0.06
CA LEU A 57 -10.08 -4.55 0.77
C LEU A 57 -10.40 -4.73 2.25
N LEU A 58 -11.40 -4.03 2.77
CA LEU A 58 -11.83 -4.18 4.16
C LEU A 58 -12.37 -5.58 4.43
N ALA A 59 -13.25 -6.10 3.58
CA ALA A 59 -13.78 -7.46 3.70
C ALA A 59 -12.65 -8.51 3.70
N GLN A 60 -11.66 -8.34 2.82
CA GLN A 60 -10.47 -9.21 2.76
C GLN A 60 -9.64 -9.14 4.04
N ASN A 61 -9.42 -7.93 4.59
CA ASN A 61 -8.68 -7.74 5.83
C ASN A 61 -9.36 -8.46 7.01
N TRP A 62 -10.68 -8.36 7.09
CA TRP A 62 -11.45 -9.06 8.12
C TRP A 62 -11.43 -10.59 7.94
N LYS A 63 -11.54 -11.06 6.70
CA LYS A 63 -11.40 -12.51 6.38
C LYS A 63 -10.02 -13.03 6.81
N SER A 64 -8.97 -12.27 6.54
CA SER A 64 -7.60 -12.60 6.96
C SER A 64 -7.45 -12.61 8.49
N TYR A 65 -8.05 -11.64 9.17
CA TYR A 65 -8.09 -11.59 10.63
C TYR A 65 -8.75 -12.84 11.24
N PHE A 66 -9.93 -13.22 10.77
CA PHE A 66 -10.63 -14.40 11.29
C PHE A 66 -9.88 -15.70 11.00
N ARG A 67 -9.23 -15.81 9.84
CA ARG A 67 -8.35 -16.96 9.54
C ARG A 67 -7.18 -17.03 10.52
N SER A 68 -6.51 -15.91 10.74
CA SER A 68 -5.39 -15.82 11.68
C SER A 68 -5.83 -16.12 13.12
N LEU A 69 -7.01 -15.65 13.52
CA LEU A 69 -7.55 -15.91 14.84
C LEU A 69 -7.90 -17.40 15.06
N ASN A 70 -8.45 -18.06 14.03
CA ASN A 70 -8.74 -19.49 14.06
C ASN A 70 -7.45 -20.33 14.06
N ASP A 71 -6.42 -19.94 13.30
CA ASP A 71 -5.12 -20.63 13.35
C ASP A 71 -4.42 -20.40 14.69
N TYR A 72 -4.49 -19.19 15.25
CA TYR A 72 -3.98 -18.90 16.59
C TYR A 72 -4.58 -19.80 17.67
N LYS A 73 -5.90 -20.04 17.62
CA LYS A 73 -6.57 -20.94 18.58
C LYS A 73 -6.03 -22.36 18.54
N LYS A 74 -5.62 -22.84 17.35
CA LYS A 74 -5.05 -24.18 17.14
C LYS A 74 -3.55 -24.23 17.42
N ASN A 75 -2.83 -23.17 17.06
CA ASN A 75 -1.37 -23.12 17.06
C ASN A 75 -0.85 -21.80 17.66
N PRO A 76 -1.07 -21.52 18.96
CA PRO A 76 -0.72 -20.24 19.57
C PRO A 76 0.79 -19.95 19.54
N SER A 77 1.64 -20.97 19.55
CA SER A 77 3.11 -20.83 19.52
C SER A 77 3.67 -20.24 18.21
N LYS A 78 2.91 -20.31 17.11
CA LYS A 78 3.29 -19.65 15.84
C LYS A 78 3.24 -18.14 15.89
N TYR A 79 2.57 -17.56 16.87
CA TYR A 79 2.25 -16.13 16.92
C TYR A 79 2.95 -15.45 18.09
N LYS A 80 3.39 -14.21 17.88
CA LYS A 80 3.94 -13.36 18.96
C LYS A 80 2.87 -12.81 19.91
N GLY A 81 1.61 -13.13 19.67
CA GLY A 81 0.46 -12.69 20.46
C GLY A 81 -0.84 -12.81 19.69
N ILE A 82 -1.95 -12.53 20.34
CA ILE A 82 -3.30 -12.66 19.77
C ILE A 82 -3.45 -11.75 18.55
N PRO A 83 -3.90 -12.27 17.37
CA PRO A 83 -4.20 -11.44 16.20
C PRO A 83 -5.19 -10.33 16.54
N LYS A 84 -4.95 -9.15 15.97
CA LYS A 84 -5.80 -7.97 16.20
C LYS A 84 -6.63 -7.66 14.96
N SER A 85 -7.85 -7.16 15.18
CA SER A 85 -8.75 -6.73 14.10
C SER A 85 -8.14 -5.62 13.23
N PRO A 86 -8.63 -5.41 12.00
CA PRO A 86 -8.15 -4.38 11.11
C PRO A 86 -8.15 -2.99 11.77
N LYS A 87 -7.00 -2.31 11.68
CA LYS A 87 -6.82 -0.98 12.27
C LYS A 87 -7.54 0.09 11.45
N TYR A 88 -7.94 1.18 12.11
CA TYR A 88 -8.43 2.38 11.46
C TYR A 88 -7.34 3.06 10.61
N LYS A 89 -7.78 3.75 9.57
CA LYS A 89 -6.91 4.55 8.68
C LYS A 89 -6.80 5.97 9.21
N TYR A 90 -5.59 6.49 9.24
CA TYR A 90 -5.30 7.86 9.68
C TYR A 90 -4.80 8.66 8.50
N LEU A 91 -5.46 9.80 8.24
CA LEU A 91 -5.20 10.64 7.06
C LEU A 91 -3.76 11.13 6.97
N ASP A 92 -3.15 11.45 8.10
CA ASP A 92 -1.81 12.02 8.15
C ASP A 92 -0.68 10.98 8.16
N SER A 93 -0.95 9.76 8.60
CA SER A 93 0.10 8.75 8.80
C SER A 93 -0.09 7.48 7.98
N ASN A 94 -1.32 7.05 7.77
CA ASN A 94 -1.64 5.82 7.04
C ASN A 94 -3.04 5.88 6.40
N PRO A 95 -3.24 6.76 5.41
CA PRO A 95 -4.50 6.82 4.70
C PRO A 95 -4.75 5.56 3.89
N ASN A 96 -6.00 5.33 3.53
CA ASN A 96 -6.34 4.23 2.63
C ASN A 96 -5.82 4.50 1.22
N GLU A 97 -5.44 3.44 0.50
CA GLU A 97 -5.07 3.54 -0.92
C GLU A 97 -6.30 3.87 -1.77
N ILE A 98 -6.10 4.67 -2.81
CA ILE A 98 -7.12 4.97 -3.82
C ILE A 98 -6.83 4.07 -5.01
N ILE A 99 -7.78 3.19 -5.35
CA ILE A 99 -7.57 2.19 -6.40
C ILE A 99 -8.57 2.42 -7.52
N PHE A 100 -8.06 2.52 -8.75
CA PHE A 100 -8.82 2.59 -9.99
C PHE A 100 -8.62 1.30 -10.76
N THR A 101 -9.66 0.82 -11.42
CA THR A 101 -9.59 -0.34 -12.31
C THR A 101 -9.84 0.09 -13.76
N ASN A 102 -9.64 -0.82 -14.70
CA ASN A 102 -9.61 -0.59 -16.16
C ASN A 102 -10.70 0.38 -16.66
N TYR A 103 -11.97 0.19 -16.25
CA TYR A 103 -13.07 1.07 -16.70
C TYR A 103 -12.97 2.53 -16.21
N ALA A 104 -12.16 2.79 -15.17
CA ALA A 104 -11.93 4.13 -14.64
C ALA A 104 -10.58 4.72 -15.11
N ILE A 105 -9.87 4.02 -15.99
CA ILE A 105 -8.54 4.37 -16.47
C ILE A 105 -8.60 4.57 -17.98
N ARG A 106 -7.92 5.59 -18.49
CA ARG A 106 -7.72 5.81 -19.94
C ARG A 106 -6.32 6.38 -20.16
N ILE A 107 -5.72 6.04 -21.31
CA ILE A 107 -4.52 6.69 -21.81
C ILE A 107 -4.91 7.49 -23.06
N LYS A 108 -4.59 8.76 -23.08
CA LYS A 108 -4.82 9.63 -24.24
C LYS A 108 -3.71 10.68 -24.32
N ASN A 109 -3.10 10.80 -25.51
CA ASN A 109 -2.03 11.80 -25.80
C ASN A 109 -0.92 11.80 -24.73
N GLY A 110 -0.36 10.62 -24.42
CA GLY A 110 0.71 10.48 -23.43
C GLY A 110 0.31 10.70 -21.97
N ASN A 111 -1.00 10.84 -21.70
CA ASN A 111 -1.50 11.09 -20.36
C ASN A 111 -2.33 9.93 -19.84
N LEU A 112 -2.11 9.57 -18.60
CA LEU A 112 -2.96 8.69 -17.83
C LEU A 112 -4.10 9.50 -17.22
N LEU A 113 -5.33 9.15 -17.56
CA LEU A 113 -6.55 9.81 -17.11
C LEU A 113 -7.31 8.88 -16.18
N LEU A 114 -7.60 9.33 -14.96
CA LEU A 114 -8.38 8.59 -13.98
C LEU A 114 -9.72 9.26 -13.77
N SER A 115 -10.81 8.50 -13.94
CA SER A 115 -12.17 9.01 -13.88
C SER A 115 -12.55 9.43 -12.46
N LEU A 116 -13.20 10.59 -12.35
CA LEU A 116 -13.69 11.12 -11.09
C LEU A 116 -15.22 10.93 -10.97
N SER A 117 -15.74 10.97 -9.75
CA SER A 117 -17.18 11.01 -9.50
C SER A 117 -17.81 12.32 -9.99
N LYS A 118 -19.12 12.34 -10.24
CA LYS A 118 -19.83 13.55 -10.65
C LYS A 118 -19.59 14.72 -9.69
N LYS A 119 -19.63 14.46 -8.38
CA LYS A 119 -19.41 15.46 -7.34
C LYS A 119 -17.99 16.02 -7.36
N MET A 120 -16.97 15.18 -7.56
CA MET A 120 -15.59 15.62 -7.69
C MET A 120 -15.36 16.46 -8.95
N LYS A 121 -15.95 16.05 -10.08
CA LYS A 121 -15.88 16.81 -11.33
C LYS A 121 -16.46 18.22 -11.17
N SER A 122 -17.64 18.31 -10.58
CA SER A 122 -18.31 19.60 -10.31
C SER A 122 -17.49 20.47 -9.35
N MET A 123 -17.00 19.89 -8.24
CA MET A 123 -16.24 20.62 -7.22
C MET A 123 -14.92 21.20 -7.74
N TYR A 124 -14.20 20.44 -8.55
CA TYR A 124 -12.87 20.83 -9.03
C TYR A 124 -12.87 21.34 -10.46
N LYS A 125 -14.03 21.34 -11.14
CA LYS A 125 -14.19 21.75 -12.55
C LYS A 125 -13.22 21.03 -13.49
N VAL A 126 -13.03 19.72 -13.28
CA VAL A 126 -12.17 18.86 -14.09
C VAL A 126 -12.86 17.52 -14.35
N ASP A 127 -12.69 16.97 -15.53
CA ASP A 127 -13.32 15.69 -15.89
C ASP A 127 -12.58 14.48 -15.35
N ASN A 128 -11.26 14.55 -15.34
CA ASN A 128 -10.39 13.45 -14.94
C ASN A 128 -9.21 13.95 -14.11
N LEU A 129 -8.67 13.09 -13.29
CA LEU A 129 -7.36 13.30 -12.69
C LEU A 129 -6.31 12.89 -13.72
N LYS A 130 -5.48 13.83 -14.15
CA LYS A 130 -4.52 13.68 -15.23
C LYS A 130 -3.09 13.53 -14.69
N PHE A 131 -2.35 12.57 -15.24
CA PHE A 131 -0.92 12.38 -15.01
C PHE A 131 -0.21 12.25 -16.36
N GLU A 132 0.79 13.06 -16.57
CA GLU A 132 1.68 12.96 -17.72
C GLU A 132 2.62 11.76 -17.56
N LEU A 133 2.71 10.93 -18.58
CA LEU A 133 3.57 9.76 -18.59
C LEU A 133 4.85 10.10 -19.36
N SER A 134 6.01 9.81 -18.77
CA SER A 134 7.28 9.94 -19.51
C SER A 134 7.31 8.95 -20.68
N ASP A 135 8.08 9.28 -21.73
CA ASP A 135 8.23 8.43 -22.92
C ASP A 135 8.65 7.01 -22.58
N LYS A 136 9.55 6.89 -21.61
CA LYS A 136 9.97 5.59 -21.08
C LYS A 136 8.81 4.78 -20.51
N VAL A 137 7.87 5.42 -19.79
CA VAL A 137 6.69 4.73 -19.23
C VAL A 137 5.70 4.39 -20.35
N GLN A 138 5.51 5.28 -21.32
CA GLN A 138 4.65 5.05 -22.47
C GLN A 138 5.09 3.84 -23.30
N SER A 139 6.41 3.59 -23.42
CA SER A 139 6.94 2.44 -24.16
C SER A 139 6.65 1.07 -23.49
N PHE A 140 6.31 1.04 -22.20
CA PHE A 140 6.02 -0.22 -21.47
C PHE A 140 4.54 -0.48 -21.29
N ILE A 141 3.70 0.56 -21.30
CA ILE A 141 2.30 0.48 -20.87
C ILE A 141 1.40 0.80 -22.06
N ASN A 142 0.62 -0.17 -22.50
CA ASN A 142 -0.54 0.04 -23.34
C ASN A 142 -1.82 -0.04 -22.50
N MET A 143 -2.92 0.47 -23.04
CA MET A 143 -4.20 0.52 -22.32
C MET A 143 -4.70 -0.88 -21.94
N ASP A 144 -4.55 -1.86 -22.85
CA ASP A 144 -5.06 -3.22 -22.68
C ASP A 144 -4.30 -4.02 -21.63
N SER A 145 -3.04 -3.65 -21.38
CA SER A 145 -2.21 -4.29 -20.36
C SER A 145 -2.52 -3.82 -18.93
N ILE A 146 -3.09 -2.61 -18.76
CA ILE A 146 -3.33 -2.05 -17.43
C ILE A 146 -4.46 -2.78 -16.71
N GLN A 147 -4.17 -3.30 -15.52
CA GLN A 147 -5.13 -3.96 -14.64
C GLN A 147 -5.70 -2.99 -13.60
N GLN A 148 -4.85 -2.18 -13.00
CA GLN A 148 -5.26 -1.19 -12.00
C GLN A 148 -4.23 -0.09 -11.82
N VAL A 149 -4.68 1.05 -11.34
CA VAL A 149 -3.83 2.16 -10.90
C VAL A 149 -4.13 2.45 -9.43
N LYS A 150 -3.07 2.54 -8.63
CA LYS A 150 -3.17 2.87 -7.20
C LYS A 150 -2.50 4.20 -6.91
N ILE A 151 -3.14 5.01 -6.10
CA ILE A 151 -2.53 6.21 -5.54
C ILE A 151 -2.32 5.96 -4.05
N LYS A 152 -1.07 5.98 -3.63
CA LYS A 152 -0.65 5.67 -2.26
C LYS A 152 0.20 6.79 -1.69
N ARG A 153 -0.12 7.20 -0.46
CA ARG A 153 0.73 8.12 0.29
C ARG A 153 1.73 7.34 1.12
N GLU A 154 2.98 7.70 1.03
CA GLU A 154 4.00 7.18 1.93
C GLU A 154 4.10 8.05 3.18
N SER A 155 3.97 7.41 4.35
CA SER A 155 3.94 8.12 5.63
C SER A 155 5.29 8.72 6.03
N VAL A 156 6.40 8.15 5.58
CA VAL A 156 7.75 8.58 5.97
C VAL A 156 8.17 9.84 5.22
N SER A 157 8.10 9.82 3.88
CA SER A 157 8.49 10.95 3.02
C SER A 157 7.36 11.93 2.77
N ASN A 158 6.13 11.59 3.16
CA ASN A 158 4.93 12.37 2.88
C ASN A 158 4.65 12.54 1.37
N ARG A 159 5.22 11.69 0.53
CA ARG A 159 5.07 11.70 -0.93
C ARG A 159 3.89 10.85 -1.36
N TRP A 160 3.30 11.23 -2.49
CA TRP A 160 2.30 10.43 -3.18
C TRP A 160 2.97 9.65 -4.30
N TYR A 161 2.61 8.37 -4.39
CA TYR A 161 3.07 7.48 -5.45
C TYR A 161 1.88 7.08 -6.31
N LEU A 162 2.07 7.15 -7.61
CA LEU A 162 1.21 6.55 -8.60
C LEU A 162 1.81 5.19 -8.96
N ILE A 163 1.07 4.12 -8.74
CA ILE A 163 1.50 2.75 -8.99
C ILE A 163 0.60 2.19 -10.08
N VAL A 164 1.17 1.89 -11.23
CA VAL A 164 0.47 1.25 -12.35
C VAL A 164 0.77 -0.24 -12.31
N VAL A 165 -0.27 -1.06 -12.25
CA VAL A 165 -0.18 -2.51 -12.33
C VAL A 165 -0.64 -2.94 -13.71
N TYR A 166 0.23 -3.61 -14.44
CA TYR A 166 -0.02 -4.03 -15.81
C TYR A 166 0.46 -5.46 -16.05
N ASN A 167 -0.18 -6.12 -17.00
CA ASN A 167 0.25 -7.43 -17.47
C ASN A 167 1.34 -7.24 -18.54
N LYS A 168 2.36 -8.07 -18.47
CA LYS A 168 3.39 -8.16 -19.50
C LYS A 168 3.50 -9.62 -19.91
N GLU A 169 3.40 -9.87 -21.20
CA GLU A 169 3.72 -11.19 -21.73
C GLU A 169 5.21 -11.48 -21.53
N CYS A 170 5.47 -12.63 -20.95
CA CYS A 170 6.83 -13.12 -20.86
C CYS A 170 7.26 -13.59 -22.25
N LYS A 171 8.36 -13.04 -22.77
CA LYS A 171 9.02 -13.66 -23.90
C LYS A 171 9.59 -15.00 -23.41
N GLU A 172 9.38 -16.04 -24.17
CA GLU A 172 10.08 -17.31 -23.92
C GLU A 172 11.58 -17.03 -23.92
N ASN A 173 12.22 -17.43 -22.84
CA ASN A 173 13.65 -17.26 -22.70
C ASN A 173 14.27 -18.60 -23.10
N ASN A 174 14.70 -18.70 -24.37
CA ASN A 174 15.32 -19.91 -24.93
C ASN A 174 16.80 -20.05 -24.52
N GLY A 175 17.21 -19.37 -23.46
CA GLY A 175 18.57 -19.47 -22.94
C GLY A 175 18.75 -20.68 -22.05
N ASP A 176 19.79 -21.47 -22.31
CA ASP A 176 20.15 -22.64 -21.50
C ASP A 176 20.83 -22.28 -20.18
N ASN A 177 21.17 -21.01 -19.99
CA ASN A 177 21.80 -20.51 -18.76
C ASN A 177 20.79 -20.42 -17.61
N VAL A 178 20.88 -21.33 -16.67
CA VAL A 178 20.03 -21.36 -15.48
C VAL A 178 20.81 -20.91 -14.26
N MET A 179 20.25 -20.01 -13.47
CA MET A 179 20.78 -19.66 -12.15
C MET A 179 19.74 -19.84 -11.06
N SER A 180 20.21 -20.18 -9.87
CA SER A 180 19.40 -20.21 -8.64
C SER A 180 19.86 -19.11 -7.69
N ILE A 181 18.91 -18.41 -7.06
CA ILE A 181 19.18 -17.37 -6.08
C ILE A 181 18.42 -17.72 -4.79
N ASP A 182 19.18 -17.91 -3.71
CA ASP A 182 18.63 -18.10 -2.36
C ASP A 182 18.80 -16.80 -1.54
N PRO A 183 17.72 -16.05 -1.27
CA PRO A 183 17.76 -14.84 -0.44
C PRO A 183 17.87 -15.21 1.05
N GLY A 184 18.81 -14.59 1.76
CA GLY A 184 19.03 -14.87 3.17
C GLY A 184 19.12 -13.59 4.04
N LEU A 185 19.29 -13.77 5.34
CA LEU A 185 19.38 -12.68 6.32
C LEU A 185 20.81 -12.22 6.60
N ASP A 186 21.77 -13.14 6.67
CA ASP A 186 23.18 -12.84 6.94
C ASP A 186 23.96 -12.70 5.64
N ASN A 187 23.72 -13.60 4.70
CA ASN A 187 24.05 -13.40 3.30
C ASN A 187 22.79 -12.91 2.59
N LEU A 188 22.91 -11.78 1.89
CA LEU A 188 21.75 -11.17 1.19
C LEU A 188 21.26 -12.10 0.08
N ALA A 189 22.18 -12.79 -0.60
CA ALA A 189 21.86 -13.83 -1.56
C ALA A 189 23.04 -14.80 -1.71
N ALA A 190 22.73 -16.08 -1.91
CA ALA A 190 23.63 -17.07 -2.49
C ALA A 190 23.17 -17.33 -3.91
N ILE A 191 24.09 -17.27 -4.88
CA ILE A 191 23.80 -17.40 -6.31
C ILE A 191 24.63 -18.54 -6.87
N THR A 192 23.97 -19.49 -7.53
CA THR A 192 24.62 -20.63 -8.22
C THR A 192 24.16 -20.68 -9.68
N PHE A 193 25.01 -21.20 -10.53
CA PHE A 193 24.74 -21.38 -11.96
C PHE A 193 24.81 -22.86 -12.33
N LYS A 194 23.90 -23.31 -13.19
CA LYS A 194 23.79 -24.72 -13.59
C LYS A 194 25.09 -25.26 -14.22
N ASP A 195 25.68 -24.48 -15.12
CA ASP A 195 26.79 -24.91 -15.96
C ASP A 195 28.10 -24.18 -15.62
N SER A 196 28.25 -23.69 -14.40
CA SER A 196 29.43 -22.96 -13.97
C SER A 196 29.81 -23.34 -12.53
N ASN A 197 31.09 -23.59 -12.29
CA ASN A 197 31.62 -23.76 -10.93
C ASN A 197 31.72 -22.45 -10.14
N LYS A 198 31.27 -21.33 -10.72
CA LYS A 198 31.27 -20.03 -10.05
C LYS A 198 30.01 -19.86 -9.22
N ASN A 199 30.19 -19.67 -7.92
CA ASN A 199 29.13 -19.36 -6.98
C ASN A 199 29.40 -18.00 -6.36
N TYR A 200 28.36 -17.22 -6.12
CA TYR A 200 28.48 -15.90 -5.52
C TYR A 200 27.73 -15.87 -4.19
N LEU A 201 28.38 -15.27 -3.19
CA LEU A 201 27.79 -15.01 -1.89
C LEU A 201 27.77 -13.51 -1.65
N ILE A 202 26.60 -12.90 -1.65
CA ILE A 202 26.44 -11.47 -1.41
C ILE A 202 26.31 -11.25 0.09
N ASN A 203 27.28 -10.55 0.67
CA ASN A 203 27.33 -10.31 2.10
C ASN A 203 26.25 -9.30 2.55
N GLY A 204 25.35 -9.71 3.42
CA GLY A 204 24.27 -8.88 3.99
C GLY A 204 24.64 -8.15 5.30
N LYS A 205 25.81 -8.44 5.91
CA LYS A 205 26.22 -7.86 7.19
C LYS A 205 26.31 -6.34 7.19
N PRO A 206 26.84 -5.65 6.13
CA PRO A 206 26.85 -4.19 6.08
C PRO A 206 25.44 -3.59 6.14
N LEU A 207 24.48 -4.15 5.38
CA LEU A 207 23.09 -3.71 5.40
C LEU A 207 22.44 -3.94 6.78
N LYS A 208 22.71 -5.10 7.38
CA LYS A 208 22.22 -5.46 8.72
C LYS A 208 22.76 -4.49 9.80
N SER A 209 24.05 -4.17 9.75
CA SER A 209 24.69 -3.21 10.65
C SER A 209 24.10 -1.80 10.53
N LYS A 210 23.94 -1.30 9.28
CA LYS A 210 23.30 0.01 9.02
C LYS A 210 21.86 0.05 9.53
N ASN A 211 21.08 -0.98 9.24
CA ASN A 211 19.72 -1.08 9.76
C ASN A 211 19.67 -1.08 11.29
N ALA A 212 20.59 -1.77 11.97
CA ALA A 212 20.68 -1.78 13.41
C ALA A 212 21.01 -0.39 13.96
N TYR A 213 21.95 0.33 13.36
CA TYR A 213 22.29 1.72 13.70
C TYR A 213 21.07 2.64 13.62
N TYR A 214 20.37 2.66 12.46
CA TYR A 214 19.20 3.51 12.29
C TYR A 214 18.06 3.14 13.27
N ASN A 215 17.85 1.85 13.52
CA ASN A 215 16.84 1.40 14.49
C ASN A 215 17.16 1.90 15.89
N LYS A 216 18.43 1.79 16.35
CA LYS A 216 18.90 2.26 17.67
C LYS A 216 18.72 3.76 17.83
N GLU A 217 19.13 4.55 16.81
CA GLU A 217 19.01 6.01 16.84
C GLU A 217 17.54 6.48 16.82
N ILE A 218 16.72 5.91 15.96
CA ILE A 218 15.28 6.22 15.91
C ILE A 218 14.60 5.87 17.23
N ALA A 219 14.94 4.74 17.85
CA ALA A 219 14.39 4.33 19.14
C ALA A 219 14.81 5.30 20.25
N ARG A 220 16.11 5.68 20.32
CA ARG A 220 16.65 6.64 21.27
C ARG A 220 15.93 8.00 21.20
N LEU A 221 15.85 8.58 20.00
CA LEU A 221 15.18 9.88 19.80
C LEU A 221 13.67 9.81 20.06
N SER A 222 13.04 8.70 19.72
CA SER A 222 11.61 8.49 20.01
C SER A 222 11.35 8.39 21.50
N SER A 223 12.20 7.71 22.26
CA SER A 223 12.10 7.63 23.73
C SER A 223 12.23 9.00 24.37
N ILE A 224 13.26 9.78 23.98
CA ILE A 224 13.44 11.16 24.48
C ILE A 224 12.19 12.00 24.19
N ARG A 225 11.70 11.97 22.93
CA ARG A 225 10.52 12.74 22.55
C ARG A 225 9.26 12.31 23.30
N MET A 226 9.11 11.02 23.56
CA MET A 226 7.97 10.49 24.31
C MET A 226 7.98 10.98 25.77
N LYS A 227 9.16 11.07 26.40
CA LYS A 227 9.32 11.64 27.74
C LYS A 227 8.97 13.14 27.79
N GLN A 228 9.34 13.89 26.74
CA GLN A 228 9.06 15.33 26.66
C GLN A 228 7.57 15.68 26.48
N VAL A 229 6.83 14.94 25.68
CA VAL A 229 5.46 15.32 25.27
C VAL A 229 4.38 14.35 25.70
N GLY A 230 4.75 13.21 26.25
CA GLY A 230 3.84 12.10 26.58
C GLY A 230 3.41 11.31 25.35
N SER A 231 2.95 10.09 25.57
CA SER A 231 2.57 9.14 24.49
C SER A 231 1.42 9.64 23.61
N LYS A 232 0.41 10.31 24.20
CA LYS A 232 -0.75 10.84 23.48
C LYS A 232 -0.42 11.98 22.51
N LYS A 233 0.61 12.78 22.80
CA LYS A 233 1.07 13.93 21.99
C LYS A 233 2.27 13.60 21.12
N PHE A 234 2.72 12.35 21.10
CA PHE A 234 3.90 11.95 20.35
C PHE A 234 3.73 12.16 18.84
N LYS A 235 4.62 12.93 18.26
CA LYS A 235 4.79 13.08 16.80
C LYS A 235 6.26 12.98 16.47
N ASN A 236 6.60 12.33 15.35
CA ASN A 236 7.98 12.26 14.88
C ASN A 236 8.54 13.66 14.62
N THR A 237 9.69 13.94 15.20
CA THR A 237 10.46 15.16 14.91
C THR A 237 11.02 15.10 13.48
N ASN A 238 11.50 16.24 12.97
CA ASN A 238 12.14 16.28 11.65
C ASN A 238 13.37 15.38 11.59
N ARG A 239 14.17 15.30 12.68
CA ARG A 239 15.31 14.40 12.76
C ARG A 239 14.92 12.92 12.68
N ILE A 240 13.86 12.50 13.39
CA ILE A 240 13.34 11.12 13.29
C ILE A 240 12.85 10.82 11.86
N LYS A 241 12.20 11.79 11.22
CA LYS A 241 11.75 11.64 9.82
C LYS A 241 12.94 11.49 8.86
N SER A 242 13.97 12.34 9.01
CA SER A 242 15.19 12.27 8.21
C SER A 242 15.84 10.89 8.34
N LEU A 243 16.12 10.42 9.56
CA LEU A 243 16.71 9.10 9.79
C LEU A 243 15.91 7.95 9.15
N ARG A 244 14.57 8.03 9.14
CA ARG A 244 13.73 7.03 8.46
C ARG A 244 13.86 7.09 6.94
N ILE A 245 14.03 8.29 6.37
CA ILE A 245 14.26 8.49 4.94
C ILE A 245 15.64 7.95 4.58
N ASP A 246 16.67 8.33 5.34
CA ASP A 246 18.05 7.90 5.11
C ASP A 246 18.17 6.37 5.16
N ARG A 247 17.56 5.75 6.19
CA ARG A 247 17.51 4.29 6.30
C ARG A 247 16.86 3.61 5.09
N ARG A 248 15.86 4.23 4.49
CA ARG A 248 15.17 3.66 3.32
C ARG A 248 15.99 3.80 2.05
N ASN A 249 16.74 4.88 1.93
CA ASN A 249 17.52 5.20 0.74
C ASN A 249 18.88 4.48 0.71
N TYR A 250 19.26 3.85 1.83
CA TYR A 250 20.43 2.99 1.94
C TYR A 250 20.13 1.56 1.49
#